data_73ac2a8814854963f4ac84aaf57b695f
#
_entry.id   73ac2a8814854963f4ac84aaf57b695f
#
_cell.length_a   1.000
_cell.length_b   1.000
_cell.length_c   1.000
_cell.angle_alpha   90.00
_cell.angle_beta   90.00
_cell.angle_gamma   90.00
#
_symmetry.space_group_name_H-M   'P 1'
#
loop_
_entity.id
_entity.type
_entity.pdbx_description
1 polymer ?
#
loop_
_entity_poly.entity_id
_entity_poly.type
_entity_poly.pdbx_seq_one_letter_code
_entity_poly.pdbx_strand_id
1 'polypeptide(L)'
;MIVLAVTTTVLPVAAVVPIHSALLIGSTVSRAVVFRDHIDWRITTAFLVGSVIAVIIAAPIYVSLSDEIIALAIAIVMLVAIWLPGISWRPKIKHPWVLVGFLHSFISTLFAYGAVLHAVILHTGLRRRQIVATMAASLTGMAVFKIAGYAANGFDYTPYIAAIGLSIGAAFAGTWIGKLVIDRISERLFRAVFRLLVTLTALRLLYAGIFNS
;
A
#
# COMPACT_ATOMS: atom_id res chain seq x y z
N MET A 1 -1.23 2.38 5.91
CA MET A 1 -0.54 3.36 6.78
C MET A 1 -0.07 2.77 8.11
N ILE A 2 -0.92 2.15 8.99
CA ILE A 2 -0.43 1.56 10.26
C ILE A 2 0.66 0.51 10.02
N VAL A 3 0.44 -0.44 9.11
CA VAL A 3 1.44 -1.47 8.76
C VAL A 3 2.74 -0.81 8.28
N LEU A 4 2.65 0.22 7.44
CA LEU A 4 3.81 0.98 6.99
C LEU A 4 4.52 1.65 8.19
N ALA A 5 3.77 2.32 9.07
CA ALA A 5 4.34 2.95 10.25
C ALA A 5 5.08 1.93 11.16
N VAL A 6 4.50 0.75 11.37
CA VAL A 6 5.15 -0.32 12.16
C VAL A 6 6.38 -0.87 11.45
N THR A 7 6.31 -1.12 10.14
CA THR A 7 7.46 -1.65 9.39
C THR A 7 8.67 -0.70 9.42
N THR A 8 8.44 0.62 9.36
CA THR A 8 9.51 1.62 9.44
C THR A 8 10.20 1.70 10.81
N THR A 9 9.60 1.14 11.86
CA THR A 9 10.23 1.12 13.19
C THR A 9 11.08 -0.11 13.45
N VAL A 10 10.86 -1.19 12.69
CA VAL A 10 11.46 -2.52 12.95
C VAL A 10 12.41 -2.95 11.83
N LEU A 11 12.18 -2.49 10.60
CA LEU A 11 12.96 -2.93 9.44
C LEU A 11 14.00 -1.88 9.02
N PRO A 12 15.11 -2.31 8.38
CA PRO A 12 15.99 -1.42 7.63
C PRO A 12 15.17 -0.64 6.58
N VAL A 13 15.53 0.62 6.33
CA VAL A 13 14.76 1.53 5.48
C VAL A 13 14.57 0.93 4.07
N ALA A 14 15.62 0.37 3.47
CA ALA A 14 15.57 -0.28 2.16
C ALA A 14 14.59 -1.48 2.10
N ALA A 15 14.33 -2.14 3.23
CA ALA A 15 13.41 -3.27 3.30
C ALA A 15 11.93 -2.87 3.52
N VAL A 16 11.67 -1.63 3.93
CA VAL A 16 10.33 -1.18 4.31
C VAL A 16 9.31 -1.39 3.21
N VAL A 17 9.55 -0.88 2.00
CA VAL A 17 8.57 -0.94 0.89
C VAL A 17 8.43 -2.34 0.29
N PRO A 18 9.53 -3.09 0.04
CA PRO A 18 9.43 -4.48 -0.39
C PRO A 18 8.64 -5.35 0.59
N ILE A 19 8.99 -5.32 1.87
CA ILE A 19 8.33 -6.13 2.90
C ILE A 19 6.88 -5.67 3.11
N HIS A 20 6.60 -4.36 3.14
CA HIS A 20 5.23 -3.86 3.21
C HIS A 20 4.35 -4.41 2.08
N SER A 21 4.91 -4.57 0.87
CA SER A 21 4.21 -5.14 -0.27
C SER A 21 3.83 -6.61 -0.03
N ALA A 22 4.73 -7.40 0.57
CA ALA A 22 4.46 -8.79 0.94
C ALA A 22 3.41 -8.91 2.05
N LEU A 23 3.46 -8.04 3.07
CA LEU A 23 2.50 -8.03 4.17
C LEU A 23 1.07 -7.70 3.72
N LEU A 24 0.92 -6.87 2.69
CA LEU A 24 -0.39 -6.53 2.13
C LEU A 24 -1.10 -7.72 1.49
N ILE A 25 -0.38 -8.71 0.97
CA ILE A 25 -0.97 -9.88 0.29
C ILE A 25 -1.99 -10.58 1.19
N GLY A 26 -1.66 -10.84 2.46
CA GLY A 26 -2.56 -11.52 3.38
C GLY A 26 -3.94 -10.88 3.49
N SER A 27 -3.99 -9.56 3.60
CA SER A 27 -5.24 -8.82 3.75
C SER A 27 -5.97 -8.57 2.43
N THR A 28 -5.26 -8.51 1.30
CA THR A 28 -5.88 -8.27 -0.01
C THR A 28 -6.39 -9.55 -0.64
N VAL A 29 -5.63 -10.65 -0.57
CA VAL A 29 -6.05 -11.97 -1.06
C VAL A 29 -7.31 -12.44 -0.35
N SER A 30 -7.36 -12.36 0.99
CA SER A 30 -8.55 -12.80 1.73
C SER A 30 -9.82 -12.08 1.27
N ARG A 31 -9.76 -10.77 1.05
CA ARG A 31 -10.90 -10.00 0.52
C ARG A 31 -11.21 -10.33 -0.94
N ALA A 32 -10.19 -10.52 -1.78
CA ALA A 32 -10.38 -10.90 -3.17
C ALA A 32 -11.07 -12.27 -3.30
N VAL A 33 -10.67 -13.24 -2.47
CA VAL A 33 -11.26 -14.61 -2.46
C VAL A 33 -12.70 -14.57 -1.93
N VAL A 34 -12.95 -13.90 -0.80
CA VAL A 34 -14.29 -13.82 -0.19
C VAL A 34 -15.31 -13.14 -1.12
N PHE A 35 -14.88 -12.16 -1.89
CA PHE A 35 -15.76 -11.39 -2.78
C PHE A 35 -15.51 -11.66 -4.27
N ARG A 36 -14.91 -12.79 -4.63
CA ARG A 36 -14.45 -13.13 -5.99
C ARG A 36 -15.53 -12.94 -7.06
N ASP A 37 -16.77 -13.29 -6.75
CA ASP A 37 -17.92 -13.22 -7.67
C ASP A 37 -18.37 -11.77 -7.99
N HIS A 38 -17.78 -10.79 -7.29
CA HIS A 38 -18.07 -9.36 -7.45
C HIS A 38 -16.91 -8.58 -8.07
N ILE A 39 -15.84 -9.26 -8.52
CA ILE A 39 -14.69 -8.62 -9.14
C ILE A 39 -15.06 -8.13 -10.54
N ASP A 40 -14.84 -6.84 -10.80
CA ASP A 40 -14.83 -6.31 -12.16
C ASP A 40 -13.46 -6.59 -12.80
N TRP A 41 -13.39 -7.67 -13.56
CA TRP A 41 -12.16 -8.10 -14.21
C TRP A 41 -11.69 -7.12 -15.30
N ARG A 42 -12.59 -6.35 -15.93
CA ARG A 42 -12.23 -5.35 -16.93
C ARG A 42 -11.41 -4.22 -16.30
N ILE A 43 -11.82 -3.78 -15.13
CA ILE A 43 -11.07 -2.76 -14.34
C ILE A 43 -9.76 -3.38 -13.83
N THR A 44 -9.85 -4.56 -13.23
CA THR A 44 -8.69 -5.25 -12.63
C THR A 44 -7.59 -5.50 -13.66
N THR A 45 -7.90 -6.08 -14.82
CA THR A 45 -6.89 -6.38 -15.85
C THR A 45 -6.27 -5.11 -16.42
N ALA A 46 -7.08 -4.09 -16.73
CA ALA A 46 -6.55 -2.81 -17.20
C ALA A 46 -5.64 -2.13 -16.17
N PHE A 47 -6.02 -2.16 -14.88
CA PHE A 47 -5.18 -1.68 -13.79
C PHE A 47 -3.86 -2.47 -13.70
N LEU A 48 -3.90 -3.79 -13.80
CA LEU A 48 -2.72 -4.65 -13.72
C LEU A 48 -1.75 -4.43 -14.89
N VAL A 49 -2.25 -4.16 -16.09
CA VAL A 49 -1.39 -3.77 -17.24
C VAL A 49 -0.59 -2.51 -16.90
N GLY A 50 -1.25 -1.46 -16.40
CA GLY A 50 -0.55 -0.26 -15.94
C GLY A 50 0.41 -0.53 -14.79
N SER A 51 0.03 -1.43 -13.86
CA SER A 51 0.86 -1.80 -12.71
C SER A 51 2.16 -2.49 -13.12
N VAL A 52 2.13 -3.41 -14.08
CA VAL A 52 3.34 -4.09 -14.59
C VAL A 52 4.32 -3.06 -15.14
N ILE A 53 3.85 -2.16 -16.00
CA ILE A 53 4.71 -1.12 -16.60
C ILE A 53 5.32 -0.24 -15.50
N ALA A 54 4.50 0.17 -14.53
CA ALA A 54 4.96 1.00 -13.42
C ALA A 54 6.02 0.31 -12.57
N VAL A 55 5.83 -0.98 -12.24
CA VAL A 55 6.77 -1.73 -11.41
C VAL A 55 8.10 -1.96 -12.13
N ILE A 56 8.07 -2.29 -13.43
CA ILE A 56 9.29 -2.45 -14.24
C ILE A 56 10.15 -1.18 -14.19
N ILE A 57 9.53 -0.01 -14.19
CA ILE A 57 10.24 1.28 -14.15
C ILE A 57 10.63 1.64 -12.70
N ALA A 58 9.71 1.49 -11.75
CA ALA A 58 9.88 2.02 -10.40
C ALA A 58 10.72 1.10 -9.48
N ALA A 59 10.71 -0.22 -9.66
CA ALA A 59 11.46 -1.13 -8.80
C ALA A 59 12.98 -0.93 -8.90
N PRO A 60 13.61 -0.85 -10.08
CA PRO A 60 15.03 -0.53 -10.16
C PRO A 60 15.36 0.85 -9.62
N ILE A 61 14.49 1.85 -9.81
CA ILE A 61 14.68 3.19 -9.24
C ILE A 61 14.71 3.07 -7.71
N TYR A 62 13.73 2.37 -7.09
CA TYR A 62 13.69 2.22 -5.65
C TYR A 62 14.97 1.58 -5.09
N VAL A 63 15.44 0.49 -5.69
CA VAL A 63 16.63 -0.24 -5.23
C VAL A 63 17.92 0.58 -5.38
N SER A 64 17.94 1.55 -6.30
CA SER A 64 19.08 2.45 -6.49
C SER A 64 19.09 3.67 -5.58
N LEU A 65 18.00 3.94 -4.85
CA LEU A 65 17.91 5.08 -3.93
C LEU A 65 18.68 4.80 -2.63
N SER A 66 19.28 5.83 -2.06
CA SER A 66 19.87 5.76 -0.73
C SER A 66 18.80 5.69 0.38
N ASP A 67 19.17 5.13 1.52
CA ASP A 67 18.26 4.98 2.66
C ASP A 67 17.71 6.33 3.14
N GLU A 68 18.50 7.41 3.06
CA GLU A 68 18.09 8.76 3.44
C GLU A 68 16.96 9.27 2.51
N ILE A 69 17.12 9.09 1.19
CA ILE A 69 16.12 9.52 0.20
C ILE A 69 14.83 8.72 0.40
N ILE A 70 14.94 7.40 0.63
CA ILE A 70 13.78 6.54 0.90
C ILE A 70 13.07 6.99 2.18
N ALA A 71 13.81 7.22 3.27
CA ALA A 71 13.27 7.66 4.55
C ALA A 71 12.53 9.00 4.44
N LEU A 72 13.17 10.00 3.82
CA LEU A 72 12.58 11.32 3.60
C LEU A 72 11.32 11.24 2.73
N ALA A 73 11.39 10.49 1.63
CA ALA A 73 10.27 10.36 0.72
C ALA A 73 9.06 9.67 1.38
N ILE A 74 9.28 8.57 2.11
CA ILE A 74 8.21 7.89 2.86
C ILE A 74 7.62 8.83 3.91
N ALA A 75 8.46 9.56 4.67
CA ALA A 75 8.00 10.49 5.69
C ALA A 75 7.12 11.61 5.11
N ILE A 76 7.56 12.23 4.01
CA ILE A 76 6.80 13.27 3.31
C ILE A 76 5.45 12.71 2.84
N VAL A 77 5.44 11.55 2.18
CA VAL A 77 4.21 10.92 1.70
C VAL A 77 3.27 10.57 2.86
N MET A 78 3.79 10.09 3.99
CA MET A 78 2.98 9.82 5.19
C MET A 78 2.33 11.09 5.75
N LEU A 79 3.08 12.20 5.85
CA LEU A 79 2.55 13.48 6.34
C LEU A 79 1.52 14.05 5.37
N VAL A 80 1.82 14.07 4.08
CA VAL A 80 0.88 14.51 3.05
C VAL A 80 -0.42 13.69 3.11
N ALA A 81 -0.32 12.37 3.21
CA ALA A 81 -1.48 11.49 3.23
C ALA A 81 -2.37 11.65 4.46
N ILE A 82 -1.80 12.04 5.62
CA ILE A 82 -2.56 12.17 6.87
C ILE A 82 -3.12 13.57 7.10
N TRP A 83 -2.45 14.61 6.61
CA TRP A 83 -2.80 15.99 6.88
C TRP A 83 -3.47 16.71 5.72
N LEU A 84 -3.20 16.32 4.46
CA LEU A 84 -3.89 16.89 3.31
C LEU A 84 -5.25 16.20 3.09
N PRO A 85 -6.30 16.96 2.74
CA PRO A 85 -7.59 16.40 2.40
C PRO A 85 -7.44 15.46 1.19
N GLY A 86 -8.15 14.34 1.22
CA GLY A 86 -8.09 13.35 0.14
C GLY A 86 -8.40 13.97 -1.23
N ILE A 87 -7.52 13.73 -2.18
CA ILE A 87 -7.69 14.20 -3.55
C ILE A 87 -8.80 13.36 -4.20
N SER A 88 -9.92 14.00 -4.54
CA SER A 88 -10.95 13.40 -5.38
C SER A 88 -10.57 13.63 -6.84
N TRP A 89 -10.14 12.57 -7.52
CA TRP A 89 -9.77 12.66 -8.93
C TRP A 89 -10.80 11.95 -9.82
N ARG A 90 -11.37 12.71 -10.74
CA ARG A 90 -12.30 12.21 -11.76
C ARG A 90 -11.64 12.36 -13.14
N PRO A 91 -10.92 11.33 -13.61
CA PRO A 91 -10.29 11.41 -14.93
C PRO A 91 -11.36 11.53 -16.02
N LYS A 92 -11.19 12.50 -16.93
CA LYS A 92 -12.08 12.71 -18.09
C LYS A 92 -11.81 11.73 -19.25
N ILE A 93 -11.02 10.67 -19.01
CA ILE A 93 -10.60 9.69 -20.01
C ILE A 93 -11.58 8.51 -20.00
N LYS A 94 -11.99 8.02 -21.18
CA LYS A 94 -12.97 6.91 -21.30
C LYS A 94 -12.55 5.61 -20.63
N HIS A 95 -11.24 5.30 -20.57
CA HIS A 95 -10.70 4.07 -19.97
C HIS A 95 -9.47 4.41 -19.12
N PRO A 96 -9.66 5.01 -17.92
CA PRO A 96 -8.54 5.53 -17.14
C PRO A 96 -7.73 4.45 -16.42
N TRP A 97 -8.17 3.18 -16.45
CA TRP A 97 -7.69 2.16 -15.51
C TRP A 97 -6.23 1.76 -15.73
N VAL A 98 -5.73 1.79 -16.96
CA VAL A 98 -4.29 1.57 -17.22
C VAL A 98 -3.47 2.71 -16.63
N LEU A 99 -3.90 3.96 -16.83
CA LEU A 99 -3.22 5.14 -16.26
C LEU A 99 -3.33 5.15 -14.73
N VAL A 100 -4.50 4.82 -14.19
CA VAL A 100 -4.72 4.68 -12.73
C VAL A 100 -3.79 3.59 -12.16
N GLY A 101 -3.69 2.45 -12.83
CA GLY A 101 -2.80 1.35 -12.46
C GLY A 101 -1.34 1.77 -12.48
N PHE A 102 -0.93 2.47 -13.54
CA PHE A 102 0.42 2.99 -13.65
C PHE A 102 0.75 3.98 -12.52
N LEU A 103 -0.03 5.04 -12.37
CA LEU A 103 0.24 6.10 -11.36
C LEU A 103 0.18 5.54 -9.93
N HIS A 104 -0.86 4.73 -9.64
CA HIS A 104 -1.00 4.12 -8.32
C HIS A 104 0.19 3.22 -7.99
N SER A 105 0.57 2.34 -8.92
CA SER A 105 1.64 1.37 -8.69
C SER A 105 3.01 2.02 -8.71
N PHE A 106 3.24 3.04 -9.52
CA PHE A 106 4.49 3.80 -9.55
C PHE A 106 4.75 4.46 -8.18
N ILE A 107 3.77 5.24 -7.70
CA ILE A 107 3.86 5.90 -6.39
C ILE A 107 3.97 4.87 -5.26
N SER A 108 3.18 3.79 -5.34
CA SER A 108 3.18 2.74 -4.32
C SER A 108 4.47 1.91 -4.31
N THR A 109 5.14 1.75 -5.44
CA THR A 109 6.42 1.04 -5.52
C THR A 109 7.55 1.89 -4.94
N LEU A 110 7.52 3.20 -5.11
CA LEU A 110 8.54 4.08 -4.54
C LEU A 110 8.31 4.36 -3.03
N PHE A 111 7.05 4.51 -2.59
CA PHE A 111 6.74 5.09 -1.28
C PHE A 111 5.78 4.26 -0.42
N ALA A 112 5.46 3.02 -0.81
CA ALA A 112 4.50 2.13 -0.14
C ALA A 112 3.08 2.72 0.03
N TYR A 113 2.76 3.83 -0.65
CA TYR A 113 1.48 4.52 -0.56
C TYR A 113 0.89 4.77 -1.95
N GLY A 114 -0.36 4.36 -2.15
CA GLY A 114 -1.09 4.61 -3.38
C GLY A 114 -2.55 4.98 -3.08
N ALA A 115 -2.92 6.24 -3.26
CA ALA A 115 -4.29 6.71 -3.08
C ALA A 115 -5.07 6.76 -4.40
N VAL A 116 -4.39 6.69 -5.56
CA VAL A 116 -5.00 6.95 -6.88
C VAL A 116 -6.14 5.99 -7.19
N LEU A 117 -5.96 4.68 -6.97
CA LEU A 117 -7.03 3.70 -7.17
C LEU A 117 -8.24 4.01 -6.28
N HIS A 118 -8.01 4.32 -5.01
CA HIS A 118 -9.08 4.65 -4.06
C HIS A 118 -9.84 5.91 -4.49
N ALA A 119 -9.11 6.94 -4.93
CA ALA A 119 -9.71 8.20 -5.36
C ALA A 119 -10.61 8.06 -6.60
N VAL A 120 -10.26 7.15 -7.52
CA VAL A 120 -10.98 7.00 -8.79
C VAL A 120 -12.12 5.99 -8.69
N ILE A 121 -11.92 4.85 -8.02
CA ILE A 121 -12.91 3.76 -7.98
C ILE A 121 -14.20 4.16 -7.26
N LEU A 122 -14.13 5.06 -6.28
CA LEU A 122 -15.28 5.58 -5.56
C LEU A 122 -16.21 6.42 -6.43
N HIS A 123 -15.74 6.89 -7.59
CA HIS A 123 -16.54 7.64 -8.57
C HIS A 123 -17.11 6.78 -9.69
N THR A 124 -16.96 5.46 -9.60
CA THR A 124 -17.60 4.51 -10.53
C THR A 124 -19.03 4.20 -10.09
N GLY A 125 -19.83 3.68 -11.01
CA GLY A 125 -21.17 3.16 -10.71
C GLY A 125 -21.16 1.79 -10.02
N LEU A 126 -20.02 1.29 -9.55
CA LEU A 126 -19.90 -0.02 -8.90
C LEU A 126 -20.59 -0.03 -7.53
N ARG A 127 -21.23 -1.16 -7.21
CA ARG A 127 -21.80 -1.40 -5.87
C ARG A 127 -20.67 -1.61 -4.84
N ARG A 128 -20.95 -1.35 -3.56
CA ARG A 128 -19.96 -1.46 -2.48
C ARG A 128 -19.15 -2.76 -2.49
N ARG A 129 -19.80 -3.93 -2.70
CA ARG A 129 -19.13 -5.24 -2.78
C ARG A 129 -18.20 -5.33 -3.99
N GLN A 130 -18.62 -4.80 -5.14
CA GLN A 130 -17.79 -4.77 -6.34
C GLN A 130 -16.56 -3.86 -6.16
N ILE A 131 -16.71 -2.69 -5.51
CA ILE A 131 -15.58 -1.80 -5.18
C ILE A 131 -14.56 -2.56 -4.33
N VAL A 132 -14.99 -3.18 -3.23
CA VAL A 132 -14.10 -3.91 -2.31
C VAL A 132 -13.40 -5.07 -3.03
N ALA A 133 -14.14 -5.85 -3.80
CA ALA A 133 -13.62 -7.00 -4.54
C ALA A 133 -12.59 -6.60 -5.61
N THR A 134 -12.96 -5.61 -6.44
CA THR A 134 -12.11 -5.13 -7.54
C THR A 134 -10.84 -4.48 -7.02
N MET A 135 -10.95 -3.66 -5.98
CA MET A 135 -9.77 -3.11 -5.30
C MET A 135 -8.87 -4.20 -4.73
N ALA A 136 -9.44 -5.18 -4.03
CA ALA A 136 -8.67 -6.26 -3.42
C ALA A 136 -7.94 -7.08 -4.47
N ALA A 137 -8.59 -7.45 -5.57
CA ALA A 137 -7.98 -8.19 -6.68
C ALA A 137 -6.86 -7.37 -7.36
N SER A 138 -7.12 -6.10 -7.66
CA SER A 138 -6.13 -5.19 -8.25
C SER A 138 -4.89 -5.02 -7.37
N LEU A 139 -5.09 -4.77 -6.08
CA LEU A 139 -3.98 -4.60 -5.13
C LEU A 139 -3.21 -5.91 -4.87
N THR A 140 -3.89 -7.06 -4.91
CA THR A 140 -3.22 -8.38 -4.82
C THR A 140 -2.28 -8.60 -6.01
N GLY A 141 -2.78 -8.42 -7.23
CA GLY A 141 -1.95 -8.56 -8.44
C GLY A 141 -0.78 -7.57 -8.46
N MET A 142 -1.03 -6.31 -8.10
CA MET A 142 0.02 -5.30 -7.96
C MET A 142 1.10 -5.74 -6.94
N ALA A 143 0.68 -6.27 -5.77
CA ALA A 143 1.63 -6.70 -4.74
C ALA A 143 2.51 -7.86 -5.23
N VAL A 144 1.95 -8.81 -5.99
CA VAL A 144 2.72 -9.89 -6.63
C VAL A 144 3.76 -9.32 -7.60
N PHE A 145 3.36 -8.37 -8.46
CA PHE A 145 4.31 -7.73 -9.39
C PHE A 145 5.41 -6.96 -8.67
N LYS A 146 5.08 -6.26 -7.58
CA LYS A 146 6.08 -5.54 -6.78
C LYS A 146 7.09 -6.48 -6.14
N ILE A 147 6.63 -7.60 -5.55
CA ILE A 147 7.53 -8.60 -4.96
C ILE A 147 8.46 -9.17 -6.04
N ALA A 148 7.91 -9.55 -7.20
CA ALA A 148 8.71 -10.03 -8.32
C ALA A 148 9.67 -8.94 -8.84
N GLY A 149 9.22 -7.71 -8.95
CA GLY A 149 10.03 -6.58 -9.39
C GLY A 149 11.21 -6.29 -8.46
N TYR A 150 11.01 -6.25 -7.14
CA TYR A 150 12.10 -6.05 -6.19
C TYR A 150 13.06 -7.24 -6.17
N ALA A 151 12.56 -8.49 -6.19
CA ALA A 151 13.40 -9.68 -6.25
C ALA A 151 14.26 -9.70 -7.52
N ALA A 152 13.70 -9.35 -8.68
CA ALA A 152 14.43 -9.27 -9.94
C ALA A 152 15.51 -8.17 -9.93
N ASN A 153 15.40 -7.16 -9.06
CA ASN A 153 16.39 -6.12 -8.87
C ASN A 153 17.29 -6.35 -7.64
N GLY A 154 17.38 -7.59 -7.14
CA GLY A 154 18.35 -8.00 -6.13
C GLY A 154 17.88 -7.89 -4.68
N PHE A 155 16.60 -7.56 -4.41
CA PHE A 155 16.12 -7.57 -3.04
C PHE A 155 15.91 -9.02 -2.55
N ASP A 156 16.61 -9.39 -1.47
CA ASP A 156 16.50 -10.73 -0.86
C ASP A 156 15.39 -10.75 0.20
N TYR A 157 14.34 -11.53 -0.06
CA TYR A 157 13.23 -11.76 0.87
C TYR A 157 13.53 -12.85 1.92
N THR A 158 14.58 -13.66 1.73
CA THR A 158 14.87 -14.84 2.57
C THR A 158 14.96 -14.51 4.06
N PRO A 159 15.65 -13.45 4.49
CA PRO A 159 15.75 -13.09 5.92
C PRO A 159 14.39 -12.74 6.55
N TYR A 160 13.39 -12.42 5.75
CA TYR A 160 12.11 -11.89 6.20
C TYR A 160 10.95 -12.86 6.07
N ILE A 161 11.16 -14.09 5.52
CA ILE A 161 10.10 -15.07 5.26
C ILE A 161 9.30 -15.39 6.53
N ALA A 162 9.97 -15.62 7.65
CA ALA A 162 9.32 -15.92 8.92
C ALA A 162 8.46 -14.72 9.41
N ALA A 163 9.00 -13.50 9.33
CA ALA A 163 8.30 -12.28 9.69
C ALA A 163 7.08 -12.02 8.79
N ILE A 164 7.22 -12.28 7.48
CA ILE A 164 6.11 -12.17 6.52
C ILE A 164 5.02 -13.19 6.87
N GLY A 165 5.37 -14.45 7.11
CA GLY A 165 4.42 -15.51 7.47
C GLY A 165 3.68 -15.21 8.76
N LEU A 166 4.39 -14.80 9.81
CA LEU A 166 3.79 -14.39 11.10
C LEU A 166 2.87 -13.18 10.93
N SER A 167 3.27 -12.21 10.14
CA SER A 167 2.47 -11.00 9.91
C SER A 167 1.20 -11.29 9.13
N ILE A 168 1.24 -12.21 8.16
CA ILE A 168 0.03 -12.67 7.45
C ILE A 168 -0.93 -13.33 8.45
N GLY A 169 -0.45 -14.24 9.30
CA GLY A 169 -1.24 -14.85 10.37
C GLY A 169 -1.83 -13.82 11.34
N ALA A 170 -1.00 -12.87 11.80
CA ALA A 170 -1.42 -11.79 12.67
C ALA A 170 -2.44 -10.86 11.99
N ALA A 171 -2.35 -10.62 10.68
CA ALA A 171 -3.33 -9.82 9.93
C ALA A 171 -4.70 -10.49 9.89
N PHE A 172 -4.77 -11.82 9.75
CA PHE A 172 -6.02 -12.58 9.85
C PHE A 172 -6.61 -12.49 11.25
N ALA A 173 -5.80 -12.76 12.29
CA ALA A 173 -6.23 -12.66 13.69
C ALA A 173 -6.65 -11.23 14.05
N GLY A 174 -5.86 -10.23 13.67
CA GLY A 174 -6.16 -8.81 13.89
C GLY A 174 -7.43 -8.35 13.19
N THR A 175 -7.72 -8.85 11.99
CA THR A 175 -8.98 -8.57 11.29
C THR A 175 -10.17 -9.13 12.06
N TRP A 176 -10.04 -10.35 12.60
CA TRP A 176 -11.08 -10.99 13.37
C TRP A 176 -11.33 -10.28 14.71
N ILE A 177 -10.26 -9.96 15.46
CA ILE A 177 -10.33 -9.20 16.71
C ILE A 177 -10.87 -7.78 16.44
N GLY A 178 -10.38 -7.13 15.39
CA GLY A 178 -10.81 -5.78 14.98
C GLY A 178 -12.31 -5.72 14.73
N LYS A 179 -12.89 -6.76 14.13
CA LYS A 179 -14.35 -6.87 13.93
C LYS A 179 -15.12 -6.89 15.25
N LEU A 180 -14.55 -7.47 16.31
CA LEU A 180 -15.19 -7.56 17.64
C LEU A 180 -15.10 -6.26 18.44
N VAL A 181 -14.10 -5.43 18.14
CA VAL A 181 -13.75 -4.24 18.95
C VAL A 181 -14.13 -2.93 18.28
N ILE A 182 -14.24 -2.91 16.94
CA ILE A 182 -14.42 -1.67 16.16
C ILE A 182 -15.65 -0.87 16.55
N ASP A 183 -16.73 -1.56 16.93
CA ASP A 183 -17.98 -0.93 17.34
C ASP A 183 -17.90 -0.29 18.75
N ARG A 184 -16.85 -0.61 19.52
CA ARG A 184 -16.60 -0.08 20.87
C ARG A 184 -15.67 1.13 20.88
N ILE A 185 -15.01 1.44 19.77
CA ILE A 185 -14.07 2.56 19.65
C ILE A 185 -14.75 3.71 18.95
N SER A 186 -14.77 4.90 19.57
CA SER A 186 -15.32 6.08 18.92
C SER A 186 -14.45 6.46 17.71
N GLU A 187 -15.09 6.83 16.61
CA GLU A 187 -14.40 7.24 15.36
C GLU A 187 -13.44 8.40 15.60
N ARG A 188 -13.78 9.32 16.51
CA ARG A 188 -12.93 10.47 16.88
C ARG A 188 -11.63 9.99 17.52
N LEU A 189 -11.71 9.07 18.50
CA LEU A 189 -10.55 8.50 19.19
C LEU A 189 -9.67 7.71 18.20
N PHE A 190 -10.28 6.87 17.36
CA PHE A 190 -9.57 6.11 16.33
C PHE A 190 -8.78 7.03 15.40
N ARG A 191 -9.41 8.07 14.86
CA ARG A 191 -8.76 9.05 13.96
C ARG A 191 -7.63 9.81 14.67
N ALA A 192 -7.83 10.21 15.93
CA ALA A 192 -6.81 10.94 16.70
C ALA A 192 -5.57 10.08 16.95
N VAL A 193 -5.75 8.84 17.44
CA VAL A 193 -4.66 7.89 17.69
C VAL A 193 -3.95 7.55 16.36
N PHE A 194 -4.70 7.30 15.30
CA PHE A 194 -4.15 7.02 13.98
C PHE A 194 -3.26 8.16 13.48
N ARG A 195 -3.76 9.42 13.53
CA ARG A 195 -2.98 10.60 13.13
C ARG A 195 -1.71 10.75 13.97
N LEU A 196 -1.82 10.60 15.28
CA LEU A 196 -0.68 10.71 16.18
C LEU A 196 0.41 9.69 15.84
N LEU A 197 0.05 8.41 15.72
CA LEU A 197 1.00 7.34 15.39
C LEU A 197 1.71 7.57 14.05
N VAL A 198 0.95 7.91 13.00
CA VAL A 198 1.52 8.16 11.67
C VAL A 198 2.41 9.39 11.68
N THR A 199 2.02 10.47 12.38
CA THR A 199 2.82 11.70 12.47
C THR A 199 4.13 11.45 13.22
N LEU A 200 4.09 10.78 14.39
CA LEU A 200 5.30 10.47 15.15
C LEU A 200 6.28 9.60 14.35
N THR A 201 5.75 8.60 13.63
CA THR A 201 6.57 7.74 12.78
C THR A 201 7.19 8.51 11.61
N ALA A 202 6.43 9.40 10.97
CA ALA A 202 6.94 10.24 9.90
C ALA A 202 8.03 11.21 10.39
N LEU A 203 7.84 11.84 11.56
CA LEU A 203 8.86 12.70 12.17
C LEU A 203 10.13 11.95 12.52
N ARG A 204 10.02 10.71 13.03
CA ARG A 204 11.18 9.84 13.27
C ARG A 204 11.95 9.54 11.98
N LEU A 205 11.23 9.23 10.88
CA LEU A 205 11.86 8.98 9.59
C LEU A 205 12.53 10.23 9.02
N LEU A 206 11.90 11.40 9.16
CA LEU A 206 12.51 12.67 8.79
C LEU A 206 13.81 12.91 9.56
N TYR A 207 13.78 12.71 10.87
CA TYR A 207 14.95 12.84 11.70
C TYR A 207 16.07 11.87 11.26
N ALA A 208 15.73 10.60 11.06
CA ALA A 208 16.70 9.59 10.60
C ALA A 208 17.29 9.91 9.22
N GLY A 209 16.49 10.39 8.29
CA GLY A 209 16.94 10.76 6.94
C GLY A 209 17.78 12.05 6.89
N ILE A 210 17.70 12.92 7.90
CA ILE A 210 18.46 14.18 7.95
C ILE A 210 19.76 14.02 8.77
N PHE A 211 19.72 13.28 9.86
CA PHE A 211 20.80 13.27 10.85
C PHE A 211 21.59 11.97 10.95
N ASN A 212 21.14 10.87 10.32
CA ASN A 212 21.86 9.57 10.30
C ASN A 212 22.57 9.31 8.96
N SER A 213 22.81 10.37 8.18
CA SER A 213 23.62 10.31 6.96
C SER A 213 25.12 10.28 7.26
#